data_9380773411fd711cb2caa790ff47c3ad
#
_entry.id   9380773411fd711cb2caa790ff47c3ad
#
_cell.length_a   1.000
_cell.length_b   1.000
_cell.length_c   1.000
_cell.angle_alpha   90.00
_cell.angle_beta   90.00
_cell.angle_gamma   90.00
#
_symmetry.space_group_name_H-M   'P 1'
#
loop_
_entity.id
_entity.type
_entity.pdbx_description
1 polymer ?
#
loop_
_entity_poly.entity_id
_entity_poly.type
_entity_poly.pdbx_seq_one_letter_code
_entity_poly.pdbx_strand_id
1 'polypeptide(L)'
;MGQQYDDGTYPNFMGESFDRDHEGIGGIETEGVLDNIDEVLQQVNDFNIVLLCVGGNDLLNGIDDPQTAIDNIHLIIDAIQNAHPNVTIFIEKIAPGNNEIMTPEFQLKLDEFNQLIAALASIQTNANSNVTAVDMYTGFTENLLADDVHYNQDGALFIAERYFNAISSSFSSNATLNILPLGDSRVEGARP
;
A
#
# COMPACT_ATOMS: atom_id res chain seq x y z
N MET A 1 -11.05 12.33 -1.53
CA MET A 1 -11.84 11.45 -2.42
C MET A 1 -10.95 11.04 -3.57
N GLY A 2 -10.52 9.78 -3.54
CA GLY A 2 -9.68 9.22 -4.59
C GLY A 2 -10.32 9.36 -5.96
N GLN A 3 -9.50 9.51 -6.97
CA GLN A 3 -9.98 9.63 -8.35
C GLN A 3 -10.49 8.26 -8.80
N GLN A 4 -11.79 8.12 -8.94
CA GLN A 4 -12.40 6.94 -9.54
C GLN A 4 -12.09 6.93 -11.05
N TYR A 5 -11.07 6.17 -11.46
CA TYR A 5 -10.74 5.97 -12.87
C TYR A 5 -11.32 4.69 -13.46
N ASP A 6 -12.10 3.96 -12.68
CA ASP A 6 -12.62 2.68 -13.09
C ASP A 6 -14.06 2.80 -13.55
N ASP A 7 -14.31 2.41 -14.81
CA ASP A 7 -15.62 2.25 -15.43
C ASP A 7 -16.14 0.79 -15.32
N GLY A 8 -15.42 -0.07 -14.62
CA GLY A 8 -15.77 -1.46 -14.40
C GLY A 8 -17.04 -1.63 -13.57
N THR A 9 -17.79 -2.69 -13.88
CA THR A 9 -18.89 -3.12 -13.03
C THR A 9 -18.40 -4.16 -12.05
N TYR A 10 -18.50 -3.86 -10.76
CA TYR A 10 -18.17 -4.80 -9.69
C TYR A 10 -19.42 -5.57 -9.27
N PRO A 11 -19.30 -6.89 -9.01
CA PRO A 11 -20.42 -7.65 -8.47
C PRO A 11 -20.71 -7.20 -7.03
N ASN A 12 -22.00 -7.15 -6.68
CA ASN A 12 -22.38 -6.98 -5.29
C ASN A 12 -21.94 -8.20 -4.47
N PHE A 13 -21.45 -7.95 -3.27
CA PHE A 13 -21.13 -8.99 -2.30
C PHE A 13 -22.13 -8.94 -1.14
N MET A 14 -22.86 -10.03 -0.89
CA MET A 14 -23.88 -10.13 0.17
C MET A 14 -24.95 -9.01 0.14
N GLY A 15 -25.22 -8.45 -1.05
CA GLY A 15 -26.19 -7.39 -1.25
C GLY A 15 -25.63 -5.97 -1.17
N GLU A 16 -24.37 -5.82 -0.76
CA GLU A 16 -23.66 -4.55 -0.70
C GLU A 16 -22.90 -4.28 -2.00
N SER A 17 -22.89 -3.02 -2.43
CA SER A 17 -22.10 -2.58 -3.57
C SER A 17 -20.62 -2.53 -3.20
N PHE A 18 -19.74 -2.81 -4.16
CA PHE A 18 -18.32 -2.60 -3.97
C PHE A 18 -18.03 -1.11 -3.75
N ASP A 19 -17.37 -0.79 -2.63
CA ASP A 19 -16.85 0.54 -2.36
C ASP A 19 -15.58 0.75 -3.18
N ARG A 20 -15.56 1.82 -3.97
CA ARG A 20 -14.44 2.17 -4.86
C ARG A 20 -13.63 3.36 -4.37
N ASP A 21 -13.92 3.83 -3.16
CA ASP A 21 -13.21 4.96 -2.59
C ASP A 21 -11.79 4.53 -2.16
N HIS A 22 -10.80 5.30 -2.60
CA HIS A 22 -9.39 5.09 -2.28
C HIS A 22 -8.62 6.40 -2.41
N GLU A 23 -7.44 6.48 -1.80
CA GLU A 23 -6.48 7.58 -1.92
C GLU A 23 -5.20 7.10 -2.67
N GLY A 24 -5.40 6.37 -3.77
CA GLY A 24 -4.33 6.00 -4.70
C GLY A 24 -4.14 7.08 -5.77
N ILE A 25 -2.89 7.50 -6.00
CA ILE A 25 -2.52 8.52 -6.98
C ILE A 25 -1.41 7.97 -7.89
N GLY A 26 -1.71 7.90 -9.20
CA GLY A 26 -0.74 7.40 -10.18
C GLY A 26 0.57 8.17 -10.20
N GLY A 27 1.70 7.47 -10.06
CA GLY A 27 3.04 8.07 -10.12
C GLY A 27 3.49 8.82 -8.87
N ILE A 28 2.67 8.85 -7.81
CA ILE A 28 3.04 9.57 -6.58
C ILE A 28 4.22 8.88 -5.88
N GLU A 29 5.13 9.67 -5.38
CA GLU A 29 6.25 9.28 -4.52
C GLU A 29 5.92 9.52 -3.04
N THR A 30 6.76 9.02 -2.15
CA THR A 30 6.55 9.16 -0.70
C THR A 30 6.47 10.60 -0.25
N GLU A 31 7.27 11.52 -0.82
CA GLU A 31 7.20 12.95 -0.54
C GLU A 31 5.82 13.51 -0.87
N GLY A 32 5.26 13.16 -2.04
CA GLY A 32 3.94 13.63 -2.44
C GLY A 32 2.81 13.10 -1.54
N VAL A 33 2.90 11.87 -1.03
CA VAL A 33 1.95 11.36 -0.04
C VAL A 33 2.09 12.12 1.27
N LEU A 34 3.34 12.37 1.72
CA LEU A 34 3.62 13.12 2.95
C LEU A 34 3.07 14.55 2.89
N ASP A 35 3.24 15.23 1.76
CA ASP A 35 2.73 16.60 1.56
C ASP A 35 1.21 16.69 1.63
N ASN A 36 0.50 15.62 1.24
CA ASN A 36 -0.97 15.59 1.18
C ASN A 36 -1.62 14.88 2.37
N ILE A 37 -0.88 14.21 3.25
CA ILE A 37 -1.44 13.33 4.27
C ILE A 37 -2.39 14.05 5.22
N ASP A 38 -2.07 15.27 5.64
CA ASP A 38 -2.91 16.05 6.55
C ASP A 38 -4.26 16.39 5.91
N GLU A 39 -4.32 16.66 4.61
CA GLU A 39 -5.57 16.92 3.89
C GLU A 39 -6.40 15.64 3.78
N VAL A 40 -5.79 14.51 3.45
CA VAL A 40 -6.46 13.19 3.40
C VAL A 40 -7.07 12.86 4.75
N LEU A 41 -6.33 12.99 5.85
CA LEU A 41 -6.79 12.68 7.20
C LEU A 41 -7.91 13.62 7.69
N GLN A 42 -8.00 14.84 7.16
CA GLN A 42 -9.12 15.75 7.44
C GLN A 42 -10.38 15.38 6.66
N GLN A 43 -10.25 14.84 5.45
CA GLN A 43 -11.37 14.46 4.60
C GLN A 43 -11.93 13.08 4.94
N VAL A 44 -11.05 12.12 5.29
CA VAL A 44 -11.42 10.75 5.63
C VAL A 44 -11.12 10.52 7.11
N ASN A 45 -12.16 10.47 7.94
CA ASN A 45 -12.00 10.40 9.40
C ASN A 45 -12.65 9.16 10.05
N ASP A 46 -13.26 8.28 9.28
CA ASP A 46 -13.92 7.06 9.77
C ASP A 46 -13.24 5.81 9.21
N PHE A 47 -11.99 5.57 9.64
CA PHE A 47 -11.27 4.34 9.33
C PHE A 47 -10.54 3.80 10.58
N ASN A 48 -10.34 2.49 10.61
CA ASN A 48 -9.56 1.81 11.64
C ASN A 48 -8.45 0.94 11.06
N ILE A 49 -8.39 0.84 9.73
CA ILE A 49 -7.34 0.15 8.99
C ILE A 49 -6.83 1.08 7.88
N VAL A 50 -5.51 1.10 7.68
CA VAL A 50 -4.86 1.67 6.51
C VAL A 50 -4.12 0.56 5.76
N LEU A 51 -4.31 0.49 4.44
CA LEU A 51 -3.49 -0.30 3.53
C LEU A 51 -2.55 0.66 2.81
N LEU A 52 -1.27 0.67 3.19
CA LEU A 52 -0.29 1.62 2.69
C LEU A 52 0.63 0.97 1.66
N CYS A 53 0.51 1.41 0.40
CA CYS A 53 1.33 0.97 -0.73
C CYS A 53 2.00 2.18 -1.38
N VAL A 54 3.25 2.46 -1.04
CA VAL A 54 4.02 3.60 -1.56
C VAL A 54 5.53 3.32 -1.50
N GLY A 55 6.32 4.02 -2.29
CA GLY A 55 7.78 3.90 -2.36
C GLY A 55 8.29 3.22 -3.62
N GLY A 56 7.40 2.57 -4.40
CA GLY A 56 7.78 1.98 -5.68
C GLY A 56 8.25 3.02 -6.69
N ASN A 57 7.57 4.16 -6.78
CA ASN A 57 7.93 5.25 -7.69
C ASN A 57 9.23 5.94 -7.27
N ASP A 58 9.51 6.06 -5.97
CA ASP A 58 10.78 6.60 -5.45
C ASP A 58 11.97 5.77 -5.97
N LEU A 59 11.83 4.44 -5.94
CA LEU A 59 12.87 3.53 -6.44
C LEU A 59 13.00 3.58 -7.97
N LEU A 60 11.86 3.62 -8.70
CA LEU A 60 11.82 3.63 -10.16
C LEU A 60 12.41 4.91 -10.75
N ASN A 61 12.06 6.06 -10.19
CA ASN A 61 12.49 7.36 -10.68
C ASN A 61 13.91 7.71 -10.24
N GLY A 62 14.46 6.98 -9.26
CA GLY A 62 15.81 7.20 -8.75
C GLY A 62 16.02 8.60 -8.14
N ILE A 63 14.92 9.24 -7.72
CA ILE A 63 14.94 10.57 -7.09
C ILE A 63 15.45 10.44 -5.67
N ASP A 64 14.91 9.45 -4.93
CA ASP A 64 15.29 9.17 -3.56
C ASP A 64 16.03 7.84 -3.45
N ASP A 65 16.96 7.75 -2.50
CA ASP A 65 17.47 6.47 -2.07
C ASP A 65 16.44 5.73 -1.19
N PRO A 66 16.58 4.42 -0.95
CA PRO A 66 15.64 3.68 -0.13
C PRO A 66 15.44 4.29 1.27
N GLN A 67 16.47 4.87 1.88
CA GLN A 67 16.37 5.45 3.21
C GLN A 67 15.52 6.72 3.22
N THR A 68 15.63 7.61 2.22
CA THR A 68 14.80 8.82 2.11
C THR A 68 13.32 8.45 2.00
N ALA A 69 12.98 7.48 1.16
CA ALA A 69 11.60 7.00 1.04
C ALA A 69 11.08 6.42 2.37
N ILE A 70 11.91 5.66 3.11
CA ILE A 70 11.58 5.13 4.43
C ILE A 70 11.38 6.24 5.46
N ASP A 71 12.19 7.29 5.44
CA ASP A 71 12.04 8.43 6.35
C ASP A 71 10.72 9.17 6.11
N ASN A 72 10.32 9.35 4.84
CA ASN A 72 9.01 9.90 4.50
C ASN A 72 7.86 8.99 4.96
N ILE A 73 7.97 7.68 4.74
CA ILE A 73 6.96 6.70 5.20
C ILE A 73 6.83 6.71 6.72
N HIS A 74 7.95 6.86 7.46
CA HIS A 74 7.94 7.03 8.90
C HIS A 74 7.05 8.22 9.30
N LEU A 75 7.24 9.38 8.68
CA LEU A 75 6.45 10.59 8.96
C LEU A 75 4.97 10.44 8.56
N ILE A 76 4.69 9.73 7.45
CA ILE A 76 3.31 9.40 7.04
C ILE A 76 2.62 8.56 8.13
N ILE A 77 3.29 7.51 8.62
CA ILE A 77 2.75 6.66 9.69
C ILE A 77 2.54 7.47 10.97
N ASP A 78 3.49 8.33 11.35
CA ASP A 78 3.35 9.21 12.51
C ASP A 78 2.12 10.14 12.39
N ALA A 79 1.90 10.73 11.22
CA ALA A 79 0.72 11.56 10.97
C ALA A 79 -0.59 10.76 11.12
N ILE A 80 -0.65 9.56 10.54
CA ILE A 80 -1.81 8.67 10.64
C ILE A 80 -2.06 8.28 12.11
N GLN A 81 -1.05 7.85 12.85
CA GLN A 81 -1.17 7.45 14.25
C GLN A 81 -1.53 8.61 15.19
N ASN A 82 -1.04 9.81 14.89
CA ASN A 82 -1.41 11.03 15.63
C ASN A 82 -2.89 11.39 15.44
N ALA A 83 -3.42 11.26 14.22
CA ALA A 83 -4.82 11.51 13.92
C ALA A 83 -5.74 10.37 14.44
N HIS A 84 -5.29 9.11 14.31
CA HIS A 84 -6.03 7.90 14.65
C HIS A 84 -5.19 6.96 15.53
N PRO A 85 -5.08 7.21 16.85
CA PRO A 85 -4.17 6.48 17.73
C PRO A 85 -4.39 4.96 17.84
N ASN A 86 -5.58 4.47 17.47
CA ASN A 86 -5.92 3.04 17.53
C ASN A 86 -5.96 2.37 16.14
N VAL A 87 -5.39 3.01 15.13
CA VAL A 87 -5.37 2.48 13.76
C VAL A 87 -4.48 1.24 13.65
N THR A 88 -4.85 0.31 12.79
CA THR A 88 -3.94 -0.75 12.33
C THR A 88 -3.47 -0.43 10.91
N ILE A 89 -2.16 -0.43 10.69
CA ILE A 89 -1.56 -0.10 9.41
C ILE A 89 -0.91 -1.36 8.82
N PHE A 90 -1.31 -1.73 7.61
CA PHE A 90 -0.65 -2.75 6.81
C PHE A 90 0.16 -2.06 5.73
N ILE A 91 1.49 -2.16 5.82
CA ILE A 91 2.42 -1.57 4.85
C ILE A 91 3.01 -2.65 3.96
N GLU A 92 3.07 -2.41 2.67
CA GLU A 92 3.59 -3.39 1.71
C GLU A 92 5.12 -3.46 1.71
N LYS A 93 5.65 -4.68 1.75
CA LYS A 93 6.91 -5.01 1.11
C LYS A 93 6.62 -5.14 -0.38
N ILE A 94 7.15 -4.23 -1.18
CA ILE A 94 6.75 -4.03 -2.57
C ILE A 94 7.06 -5.27 -3.43
N ALA A 95 6.09 -5.68 -4.25
CA ALA A 95 6.27 -6.70 -5.27
C ALA A 95 7.26 -6.25 -6.36
N PRO A 96 8.04 -7.17 -6.96
CA PRO A 96 8.99 -6.83 -8.01
C PRO A 96 8.28 -6.36 -9.29
N GLY A 97 9.00 -5.63 -10.14
CA GLY A 97 8.64 -5.37 -11.53
C GLY A 97 8.94 -6.57 -12.45
N ASN A 98 8.76 -6.36 -13.75
CA ASN A 98 9.16 -7.35 -14.77
C ASN A 98 10.69 -7.43 -14.88
N ASN A 99 11.18 -8.38 -15.70
CA ASN A 99 12.63 -8.62 -15.89
C ASN A 99 13.38 -7.43 -16.50
N GLU A 100 12.71 -6.50 -17.18
CA GLU A 100 13.34 -5.31 -17.76
C GLU A 100 13.65 -4.27 -16.67
N ILE A 101 12.76 -4.13 -15.70
CA ILE A 101 12.92 -3.26 -14.53
C ILE A 101 13.89 -3.88 -13.51
N MET A 102 13.80 -5.20 -13.30
CA MET A 102 14.56 -5.92 -12.27
C MET A 102 16.03 -6.14 -12.65
N THR A 103 16.74 -5.04 -12.96
CA THR A 103 18.21 -5.09 -13.09
C THR A 103 18.86 -5.49 -11.76
N PRO A 104 20.10 -6.01 -11.75
CA PRO A 104 20.79 -6.35 -10.51
C PRO A 104 20.91 -5.18 -9.53
N GLU A 105 21.03 -3.95 -10.03
CA GLU A 105 21.08 -2.74 -9.21
C GLU A 105 19.71 -2.43 -8.58
N PHE A 106 18.64 -2.49 -9.37
CA PHE A 106 17.29 -2.26 -8.89
C PHE A 106 16.86 -3.32 -7.87
N GLN A 107 17.24 -4.59 -8.13
CA GLN A 107 16.99 -5.69 -7.20
C GLN A 107 17.58 -5.40 -5.82
N LEU A 108 18.83 -4.91 -5.76
CA LEU A 108 19.47 -4.57 -4.48
C LEU A 108 18.72 -3.44 -3.75
N LYS A 109 18.29 -2.40 -4.47
CA LYS A 109 17.51 -1.30 -3.90
C LYS A 109 16.15 -1.79 -3.35
N LEU A 110 15.45 -2.62 -4.12
CA LEU A 110 14.17 -3.18 -3.70
C LEU A 110 14.30 -4.11 -2.49
N ASP A 111 15.35 -4.94 -2.46
CA ASP A 111 15.62 -5.81 -1.32
C ASP A 111 15.94 -5.01 -0.06
N GLU A 112 16.74 -3.95 -0.18
CA GLU A 112 17.05 -3.02 0.91
C GLU A 112 15.79 -2.31 1.39
N PHE A 113 15.00 -1.73 0.50
CA PHE A 113 13.73 -1.08 0.83
C PHE A 113 12.81 -2.02 1.59
N ASN A 114 12.59 -3.23 1.10
CA ASN A 114 11.71 -4.22 1.72
C ASN A 114 12.20 -4.68 3.12
N GLN A 115 13.52 -4.71 3.34
CA GLN A 115 14.09 -4.96 4.67
C GLN A 115 13.84 -3.78 5.62
N LEU A 116 14.02 -2.55 5.14
CA LEU A 116 13.76 -1.33 5.91
C LEU A 116 12.28 -1.19 6.26
N ILE A 117 11.36 -1.52 5.35
CA ILE A 117 9.90 -1.58 5.63
C ILE A 117 9.59 -2.55 6.78
N ALA A 118 10.18 -3.74 6.78
CA ALA A 118 9.97 -4.70 7.86
C ALA A 118 10.49 -4.20 9.22
N ALA A 119 11.63 -3.52 9.22
CA ALA A 119 12.19 -2.89 10.41
C ALA A 119 11.31 -1.72 10.91
N LEU A 120 10.89 -0.84 9.99
CA LEU A 120 10.02 0.30 10.26
C LEU A 120 8.70 -0.14 10.89
N ALA A 121 8.05 -1.16 10.34
CA ALA A 121 6.79 -1.69 10.88
C ALA A 121 6.94 -2.10 12.37
N SER A 122 8.07 -2.74 12.70
CA SER A 122 8.36 -3.13 14.08
C SER A 122 8.62 -1.93 15.01
N ILE A 123 9.26 -0.88 14.51
CA ILE A 123 9.56 0.36 15.28
C ILE A 123 8.29 1.18 15.50
N GLN A 124 7.43 1.26 14.50
CA GLN A 124 6.20 2.05 14.51
C GLN A 124 5.04 1.38 15.27
N THR A 125 5.12 0.08 15.53
CA THR A 125 4.14 -0.59 16.39
C THR A 125 4.27 -0.10 17.83
N ASN A 126 3.16 0.33 18.41
CA ASN A 126 3.08 0.82 19.79
C ASN A 126 1.91 0.16 20.56
N ALA A 127 1.66 0.60 21.78
CA ALA A 127 0.63 -0.02 22.65
C ALA A 127 -0.81 0.09 22.09
N ASN A 128 -1.08 1.07 21.23
CA ASN A 128 -2.42 1.38 20.74
C ASN A 128 -2.59 1.10 19.23
N SER A 129 -1.50 1.15 18.47
CA SER A 129 -1.51 1.03 17.01
C SER A 129 -0.52 -0.04 16.56
N ASN A 130 -0.99 -0.97 15.75
CA ASN A 130 -0.18 -2.02 15.19
C ASN A 130 0.20 -1.69 13.74
N VAL A 131 1.48 -1.79 13.40
CA VAL A 131 1.98 -1.66 12.04
C VAL A 131 2.56 -3.01 11.60
N THR A 132 2.03 -3.54 10.50
CA THR A 132 2.40 -4.88 10.00
C THR A 132 2.92 -4.77 8.57
N ALA A 133 4.14 -5.24 8.33
CA ALA A 133 4.66 -5.39 6.97
C ALA A 133 4.02 -6.61 6.29
N VAL A 134 3.35 -6.39 5.15
CA VAL A 134 2.73 -7.44 4.36
C VAL A 134 3.64 -7.79 3.18
N ASP A 135 4.01 -9.04 3.06
CA ASP A 135 4.96 -9.49 2.04
C ASP A 135 4.25 -9.70 0.69
N MET A 136 4.35 -8.71 -0.20
CA MET A 136 3.88 -8.82 -1.58
C MET A 136 4.99 -9.34 -2.53
N TYR A 137 6.23 -9.46 -2.02
CA TYR A 137 7.39 -9.82 -2.81
C TYR A 137 7.55 -11.34 -2.99
N THR A 138 7.47 -12.10 -1.91
CA THR A 138 7.76 -13.54 -1.93
C THR A 138 6.72 -14.31 -2.74
N GLY A 139 7.18 -14.98 -3.81
CA GLY A 139 6.33 -15.77 -4.71
C GLY A 139 5.62 -14.97 -5.79
N PHE A 140 5.82 -13.64 -5.85
CA PHE A 140 5.37 -12.83 -6.97
C PHE A 140 6.25 -13.07 -8.18
N THR A 141 5.65 -13.11 -9.37
CA THR A 141 6.36 -13.37 -10.64
C THR A 141 5.83 -12.44 -11.74
N GLU A 142 6.63 -12.16 -12.77
CA GLU A 142 6.29 -11.22 -13.83
C GLU A 142 4.99 -11.53 -14.61
N ASN A 143 4.56 -12.79 -14.65
CA ASN A 143 3.28 -13.15 -15.27
C ASN A 143 2.04 -12.67 -14.48
N LEU A 144 2.24 -12.11 -13.29
CA LEU A 144 1.21 -11.42 -12.50
C LEU A 144 1.12 -9.91 -12.83
N LEU A 145 1.93 -9.43 -13.79
CA LEU A 145 1.93 -8.04 -14.23
C LEU A 145 1.18 -7.86 -15.54
N ALA A 146 0.53 -6.71 -15.70
CA ALA A 146 -0.10 -6.23 -16.93
C ALA A 146 0.89 -5.45 -17.81
N ASP A 147 1.86 -4.80 -17.18
CA ASP A 147 2.95 -4.05 -17.78
C ASP A 147 4.22 -4.22 -16.93
N ASP A 148 5.10 -3.23 -16.92
CA ASP A 148 6.39 -3.31 -16.21
C ASP A 148 6.24 -3.45 -14.69
N VAL A 149 5.18 -2.88 -14.09
CA VAL A 149 5.00 -2.78 -12.63
C VAL A 149 3.57 -2.95 -12.14
N HIS A 150 2.55 -2.78 -13.00
CA HIS A 150 1.15 -2.85 -12.58
C HIS A 150 0.61 -4.27 -12.65
N TYR A 151 -0.28 -4.60 -11.73
CA TYR A 151 -0.85 -5.94 -11.62
C TYR A 151 -1.87 -6.21 -12.72
N ASN A 152 -1.86 -7.43 -13.30
CA ASN A 152 -2.99 -7.96 -14.01
C ASN A 152 -4.02 -8.57 -13.03
N GLN A 153 -5.09 -9.18 -13.53
CA GLN A 153 -6.13 -9.74 -12.68
C GLN A 153 -5.60 -10.79 -11.69
N ASP A 154 -4.69 -11.65 -12.11
CA ASP A 154 -4.11 -12.70 -11.24
C ASP A 154 -3.18 -12.07 -10.19
N GLY A 155 -2.44 -11.01 -10.57
CA GLY A 155 -1.62 -10.23 -9.66
C GLY A 155 -2.47 -9.49 -8.62
N ALA A 156 -3.56 -8.86 -9.05
CA ALA A 156 -4.48 -8.21 -8.12
C ALA A 156 -5.08 -9.21 -7.11
N LEU A 157 -5.41 -10.43 -7.57
CA LEU A 157 -5.89 -11.50 -6.68
C LEU A 157 -4.79 -11.92 -5.69
N PHE A 158 -3.54 -12.06 -6.15
CA PHE A 158 -2.40 -12.39 -5.28
C PHE A 158 -2.23 -11.35 -4.16
N ILE A 159 -2.28 -10.06 -4.49
CA ILE A 159 -2.19 -8.96 -3.51
C ILE A 159 -3.37 -8.99 -2.54
N ALA A 160 -4.60 -9.16 -3.06
CA ALA A 160 -5.81 -9.23 -2.25
C ALA A 160 -5.77 -10.40 -1.25
N GLU A 161 -5.27 -11.57 -1.64
CA GLU A 161 -5.11 -12.73 -0.74
C GLU A 161 -4.09 -12.45 0.38
N ARG A 162 -3.00 -11.72 0.09
CA ARG A 162 -2.01 -11.33 1.10
C ARG A 162 -2.61 -10.39 2.14
N TYR A 163 -3.31 -9.35 1.69
CA TYR A 163 -4.02 -8.46 2.60
C TYR A 163 -5.10 -9.18 3.38
N PHE A 164 -5.93 -10.01 2.73
CA PHE A 164 -6.98 -10.77 3.40
C PHE A 164 -6.41 -11.65 4.53
N ASN A 165 -5.31 -12.33 4.29
CA ASN A 165 -4.66 -13.17 5.30
C ASN A 165 -4.10 -12.33 6.47
N ALA A 166 -3.48 -11.19 6.18
CA ALA A 166 -2.95 -10.28 7.21
C ALA A 166 -4.07 -9.69 8.08
N ILE A 167 -5.14 -9.19 7.45
CA ILE A 167 -6.31 -8.65 8.14
C ILE A 167 -7.01 -9.74 8.98
N SER A 168 -7.29 -10.90 8.38
CA SER A 168 -7.98 -12.00 9.06
C SER A 168 -7.21 -12.55 10.26
N SER A 169 -5.87 -12.45 10.26
CA SER A 169 -5.06 -12.84 11.40
C SER A 169 -5.04 -11.80 12.52
N SER A 170 -5.36 -10.55 12.20
CA SER A 170 -5.29 -9.40 13.13
C SER A 170 -6.63 -9.08 13.80
N PHE A 171 -7.75 -9.46 13.20
CA PHE A 171 -9.09 -9.10 13.67
C PHE A 171 -9.99 -10.31 13.86
N SER A 172 -10.94 -10.20 14.78
CA SER A 172 -12.00 -11.21 14.94
C SER A 172 -13.03 -11.11 13.81
N SER A 173 -13.71 -12.21 13.50
CA SER A 173 -14.71 -12.28 12.43
C SER A 173 -15.93 -11.34 12.59
N ASN A 174 -16.10 -10.74 13.77
CA ASN A 174 -17.21 -9.82 14.07
C ASN A 174 -16.76 -8.35 14.17
N ALA A 175 -15.51 -8.04 13.83
CA ALA A 175 -15.01 -6.66 13.85
C ALA A 175 -15.63 -5.86 12.69
N THR A 176 -16.02 -4.62 12.95
CA THR A 176 -16.31 -3.67 11.87
C THR A 176 -14.99 -3.09 11.38
N LEU A 177 -14.72 -3.25 10.09
CA LEU A 177 -13.49 -2.83 9.45
C LEU A 177 -13.81 -1.70 8.47
N ASN A 178 -13.30 -0.52 8.75
CA ASN A 178 -13.32 0.64 7.85
C ASN A 178 -11.90 0.83 7.32
N ILE A 179 -11.72 0.60 6.03
CA ILE A 179 -10.41 0.49 5.39
C ILE A 179 -10.14 1.73 4.54
N LEU A 180 -9.00 2.37 4.76
CA LEU A 180 -8.45 3.41 3.90
C LEU A 180 -7.31 2.83 3.06
N PRO A 181 -7.52 2.55 1.76
CA PRO A 181 -6.43 2.27 0.83
C PRO A 181 -5.72 3.58 0.46
N LEU A 182 -4.42 3.66 0.74
CA LEU A 182 -3.59 4.85 0.55
C LEU A 182 -2.31 4.47 -0.20
N GLY A 183 -1.97 5.18 -1.27
CA GLY A 183 -0.73 4.91 -1.98
C GLY A 183 -0.65 5.41 -3.42
N ASP A 184 0.07 4.67 -4.24
CA ASP A 184 0.38 5.01 -5.63
C ASP A 184 -0.58 4.37 -6.67
N SER A 185 -0.12 4.24 -7.91
CA SER A 185 -0.91 3.66 -9.03
C SER A 185 -1.33 2.21 -8.80
N ARG A 186 -0.65 1.46 -7.92
CA ARG A 186 -1.03 0.09 -7.59
C ARG A 186 -2.29 0.04 -6.73
N VAL A 187 -2.54 1.09 -5.93
CA VAL A 187 -3.80 1.30 -5.20
C VAL A 187 -4.87 1.86 -6.12
N GLU A 188 -4.50 2.79 -7.02
CA GLU A 188 -5.41 3.35 -8.03
C GLU A 188 -5.97 2.28 -8.99
N GLY A 189 -5.21 1.19 -9.19
CA GLY A 189 -5.51 0.11 -10.12
C GLY A 189 -4.87 0.30 -11.49
N ALA A 190 -4.62 -0.82 -12.19
CA ALA A 190 -4.09 -0.78 -13.55
C ALA A 190 -5.13 -0.16 -14.49
N ARG A 191 -4.70 0.80 -15.30
CA ARG A 191 -5.52 1.30 -16.42
C ARG A 191 -5.48 0.25 -17.53
N PRO A 192 -6.62 -0.10 -18.14
CA PRO A 192 -6.64 -0.95 -19.32
C PRO A 192 -5.95 -0.29 -20.51
#